data_0c33c03d749c0cf1b7fad3b6b499ef9c
#
_entry.id   0c33c03d749c0cf1b7fad3b6b499ef9c
#
_cell.length_a   1.000
_cell.length_b   1.000
_cell.length_c   1.000
_cell.angle_alpha   90.00
_cell.angle_beta   90.00
_cell.angle_gamma   90.00
#
_symmetry.space_group_name_H-M   'P 1'
#
loop_
_entity.id
_entity.type
_entity.pdbx_description
1 polymer ?
#
loop_
_entity_poly.entity_id
_entity_poly.type
_entity_poly.pdbx_seq_one_letter_code
_entity_poly.pdbx_strand_id
1 'polypeptide(L)'
;MNKSEQKVVQYLNEAHASEVGLVTVLESQIAMTPRGSYRDGLEGHLEKTRGHADRVQQRLAELGQGDNPLQVLLGFTEGLISQALALGKTPFDLLRGSGGEEKVLKNAKDAAGTEALEIATYTALERLAERVGDQQTARLAASIRGDEERMLDRVMREIPKLTDAVVGADVEGNGSYDVTKTGAADAAREAAGEVKQAARKTKAQGKRTARQARKVPGVAQVEGQVKGAVASEQDLAIPRFGSLTAEEINEKLSGLSQIDLAKIDSYERKNQNRSTVLSRISSLRGSEPWPGYDELTASEIQAVLGEGDDQRAKDVARFERTHKNRAGVLNAAERETAKA
;
A
#
# COMPACT_ATOMS: atom_id res chain seq x y z
N MET A 1 -22.70 -2.77 30.28
CA MET A 1 -21.24 -3.12 30.26
C MET A 1 -20.56 -2.55 31.49
N ASN A 2 -19.86 -3.36 32.26
CA ASN A 2 -19.10 -2.90 33.40
C ASN A 2 -17.73 -2.34 32.97
N LYS A 3 -16.96 -1.71 33.89
CA LYS A 3 -15.68 -1.07 33.56
C LYS A 3 -14.63 -2.05 33.00
N SER A 4 -14.65 -3.30 33.44
CA SER A 4 -13.73 -4.34 32.95
C SER A 4 -14.05 -4.73 31.52
N GLU A 5 -15.32 -4.95 31.19
CA GLU A 5 -15.79 -5.24 29.84
C GLU A 5 -15.50 -4.07 28.89
N GLN A 6 -15.74 -2.82 29.33
CA GLN A 6 -15.40 -1.63 28.55
C GLN A 6 -13.92 -1.58 28.19
N LYS A 7 -13.04 -1.95 29.15
CA LYS A 7 -11.59 -1.93 28.92
C LYS A 7 -11.15 -3.04 27.97
N VAL A 8 -11.72 -4.24 28.08
CA VAL A 8 -11.47 -5.33 27.13
C VAL A 8 -11.91 -4.94 25.72
N VAL A 9 -13.11 -4.39 25.57
CA VAL A 9 -13.63 -3.91 24.28
C VAL A 9 -12.73 -2.82 23.68
N GLN A 10 -12.24 -1.90 24.51
CA GLN A 10 -11.29 -0.89 24.05
C GLN A 10 -10.05 -1.53 23.41
N TYR A 11 -9.38 -2.45 24.10
CA TYR A 11 -8.16 -3.10 23.59
C TYR A 11 -8.43 -4.02 22.38
N LEU A 12 -9.59 -4.69 22.35
CA LEU A 12 -10.00 -5.45 21.15
C LEU A 12 -10.22 -4.54 19.93
N ASN A 13 -10.80 -3.36 20.13
CA ASN A 13 -10.96 -2.40 19.02
C ASN A 13 -9.62 -1.86 18.53
N GLU A 14 -8.67 -1.59 19.45
CA GLU A 14 -7.31 -1.18 19.10
C GLU A 14 -6.62 -2.28 18.27
N ALA A 15 -6.68 -3.54 18.72
CA ALA A 15 -6.13 -4.68 18.01
C ALA A 15 -6.79 -4.88 16.64
N HIS A 16 -8.12 -4.81 16.55
CA HIS A 16 -8.84 -4.93 15.28
C HIS A 16 -8.42 -3.84 14.27
N ALA A 17 -8.32 -2.59 14.72
CA ALA A 17 -7.90 -1.48 13.86
C ALA A 17 -6.46 -1.68 13.35
N SER A 18 -5.57 -2.23 14.18
CA SER A 18 -4.21 -2.57 13.81
C SER A 18 -4.19 -3.66 12.72
N GLU A 19 -4.87 -4.78 12.94
CA GLU A 19 -4.97 -5.87 11.95
C GLU A 19 -5.49 -5.41 10.59
N VAL A 20 -6.57 -4.62 10.58
CA VAL A 20 -7.12 -4.06 9.33
C VAL A 20 -6.11 -3.14 8.62
N GLY A 21 -5.38 -2.33 9.39
CA GLY A 21 -4.30 -1.49 8.83
C GLY A 21 -3.17 -2.33 8.25
N LEU A 22 -2.77 -3.40 8.93
CA LEU A 22 -1.70 -4.31 8.51
C LEU A 22 -2.01 -5.06 7.22
N VAL A 23 -3.26 -5.42 6.96
CA VAL A 23 -3.66 -6.01 5.68
C VAL A 23 -3.18 -5.13 4.51
N THR A 24 -3.43 -3.83 4.57
CA THR A 24 -2.99 -2.89 3.52
C THR A 24 -1.47 -2.77 3.42
N VAL A 25 -0.77 -2.79 4.57
CA VAL A 25 0.70 -2.75 4.61
C VAL A 25 1.29 -4.00 3.98
N LEU A 26 0.80 -5.18 4.35
CA LEU A 26 1.26 -6.47 3.81
C LEU A 26 0.99 -6.58 2.31
N GLU A 27 -0.19 -6.17 1.82
CA GLU A 27 -0.49 -6.11 0.39
C GLU A 27 0.52 -5.23 -0.36
N SER A 28 0.87 -4.07 0.21
CA SER A 28 1.89 -3.18 -0.37
C SER A 28 3.28 -3.81 -0.39
N GLN A 29 3.69 -4.47 0.68
CA GLN A 29 4.98 -5.16 0.77
C GLN A 29 5.07 -6.32 -0.22
N ILE A 30 4.02 -7.15 -0.31
CA ILE A 30 3.91 -8.25 -1.28
C ILE A 30 4.00 -7.71 -2.70
N ALA A 31 3.29 -6.62 -3.00
CA ALA A 31 3.29 -6.00 -4.30
C ALA A 31 4.71 -5.63 -4.78
N MET A 32 5.60 -5.27 -3.88
CA MET A 32 6.97 -4.83 -4.19
C MET A 32 8.02 -5.92 -4.05
N THR A 33 7.69 -7.06 -3.43
CA THR A 33 8.64 -8.13 -3.14
C THR A 33 8.66 -9.14 -4.28
N PRO A 34 9.84 -9.47 -4.87
CA PRO A 34 9.99 -10.55 -5.82
C PRO A 34 9.64 -11.91 -5.21
N ARG A 35 9.27 -12.86 -6.05
CA ARG A 35 9.00 -14.25 -5.63
C ARG A 35 10.19 -14.84 -4.87
N GLY A 36 9.92 -15.53 -3.79
CA GLY A 36 10.91 -16.17 -2.92
C GLY A 36 10.39 -16.33 -1.50
N SER A 37 11.23 -16.93 -0.64
CA SER A 37 10.85 -17.32 0.74
C SER A 37 10.32 -16.18 1.59
N TYR A 38 10.85 -14.97 1.40
CA TYR A 38 10.37 -13.79 2.13
C TYR A 38 8.94 -13.42 1.68
N ARG A 39 8.69 -13.34 0.37
CA ARG A 39 7.35 -13.07 -0.17
C ARG A 39 6.34 -14.14 0.23
N ASP A 40 6.68 -15.42 0.12
CA ASP A 40 5.82 -16.52 0.56
C ASP A 40 5.45 -16.39 2.05
N GLY A 41 6.37 -15.85 2.85
CA GLY A 41 6.12 -15.51 4.25
C GLY A 41 5.08 -14.41 4.42
N LEU A 42 5.23 -13.32 3.68
CA LEU A 42 4.28 -12.20 3.70
C LEU A 42 2.88 -12.63 3.23
N GLU A 43 2.79 -13.41 2.16
CA GLU A 43 1.52 -13.91 1.63
C GLU A 43 0.80 -14.80 2.65
N GLY A 44 1.53 -15.74 3.27
CA GLY A 44 0.97 -16.60 4.31
C GLY A 44 0.59 -15.83 5.58
N HIS A 45 1.31 -14.74 5.90
CA HIS A 45 0.97 -13.90 7.03
C HIS A 45 -0.24 -13.00 6.73
N LEU A 46 -0.37 -12.47 5.53
CA LEU A 46 -1.54 -11.70 5.10
C LEU A 46 -2.85 -12.48 5.34
N GLU A 47 -2.88 -13.77 5.00
CA GLU A 47 -4.06 -14.61 5.26
C GLU A 47 -4.33 -14.78 6.76
N LYS A 48 -3.29 -14.89 7.59
CA LYS A 48 -3.44 -14.94 9.05
C LYS A 48 -3.96 -13.63 9.61
N THR A 49 -3.40 -12.49 9.21
CA THR A 49 -3.81 -11.14 9.63
C THR A 49 -5.29 -10.89 9.32
N ARG A 50 -5.76 -11.30 8.13
CA ARG A 50 -7.20 -11.28 7.81
C ARG A 50 -8.01 -12.14 8.78
N GLY A 51 -7.56 -13.37 9.05
CA GLY A 51 -8.19 -14.25 10.02
C GLY A 51 -8.14 -13.72 11.46
N HIS A 52 -7.09 -12.98 11.83
CA HIS A 52 -7.00 -12.31 13.13
C HIS A 52 -8.05 -11.19 13.25
N ALA A 53 -8.16 -10.32 12.23
CA ALA A 53 -9.16 -9.27 12.17
C ALA A 53 -10.58 -9.85 12.33
N ASP A 54 -10.91 -10.91 11.59
CA ASP A 54 -12.20 -11.59 11.66
C ASP A 54 -12.48 -12.17 13.05
N ARG A 55 -11.50 -12.83 13.67
CA ARG A 55 -11.63 -13.42 15.02
C ARG A 55 -11.80 -12.36 16.10
N VAL A 56 -11.07 -11.25 16.01
CA VAL A 56 -11.20 -10.12 16.93
C VAL A 56 -12.57 -9.45 16.76
N GLN A 57 -13.02 -9.26 15.52
CA GLN A 57 -14.35 -8.73 15.21
C GLN A 57 -15.47 -9.64 15.75
N GLN A 58 -15.33 -10.95 15.59
CA GLN A 58 -16.27 -11.91 16.15
C GLN A 58 -16.32 -11.79 17.70
N ARG A 59 -15.16 -11.66 18.35
CA ARG A 59 -15.10 -11.49 19.80
C ARG A 59 -15.77 -10.20 20.26
N LEU A 60 -15.59 -9.11 19.53
CA LEU A 60 -16.30 -7.84 19.76
C LEU A 60 -17.82 -8.01 19.65
N ALA A 61 -18.30 -8.74 18.63
CA ALA A 61 -19.72 -9.02 18.46
C ALA A 61 -20.30 -9.83 19.63
N GLU A 62 -19.57 -10.84 20.14
CA GLU A 62 -19.96 -11.61 21.31
C GLU A 62 -20.08 -10.76 22.60
N LEU A 63 -19.30 -9.69 22.68
CA LEU A 63 -19.36 -8.70 23.76
C LEU A 63 -20.41 -7.60 23.52
N GLY A 64 -21.27 -7.76 22.53
CA GLY A 64 -22.36 -6.85 22.21
C GLY A 64 -21.94 -5.58 21.46
N GLN A 65 -20.79 -5.62 20.75
CA GLN A 65 -20.26 -4.50 19.96
C GLN A 65 -20.30 -4.77 18.45
N GLY A 66 -21.20 -5.64 17.98
CA GLY A 66 -21.22 -6.16 16.60
C GLY A 66 -21.60 -5.18 15.49
N ASP A 67 -22.20 -4.02 15.79
CA ASP A 67 -22.89 -3.23 14.76
C ASP A 67 -22.28 -1.86 14.42
N ASN A 68 -21.14 -1.45 14.99
CA ASN A 68 -20.58 -0.14 14.65
C ASN A 68 -19.04 -0.04 14.75
N PRO A 69 -18.27 -0.69 13.86
CA PRO A 69 -16.82 -0.54 13.82
C PRO A 69 -16.38 0.91 13.49
N LEU A 70 -17.23 1.68 12.78
CA LEU A 70 -16.91 3.03 12.34
C LEU A 70 -17.00 4.09 13.46
N GLN A 71 -17.88 3.96 14.46
CA GLN A 71 -17.97 4.94 15.54
C GLN A 71 -16.85 4.83 16.56
N VAL A 72 -16.32 3.63 16.77
CA VAL A 72 -15.15 3.41 17.64
C VAL A 72 -13.87 3.89 16.93
N LEU A 73 -13.80 3.73 15.62
CA LEU A 73 -12.71 4.22 14.78
C LEU A 73 -12.55 5.75 14.87
N LEU A 74 -13.65 6.51 14.90
CA LEU A 74 -13.62 7.98 14.95
C LEU A 74 -13.13 8.56 16.29
N GLY A 75 -13.17 7.81 17.39
CA GLY A 75 -12.68 8.25 18.71
C GLY A 75 -11.23 7.87 19.02
N PHE A 76 -10.65 6.88 18.32
CA PHE A 76 -9.30 6.37 18.56
C PHE A 76 -8.29 6.66 17.44
N THR A 77 -8.77 7.21 16.32
CA THR A 77 -8.05 7.21 15.04
C THR A 77 -6.89 8.19 14.91
N GLU A 78 -6.77 9.20 15.76
CA GLU A 78 -5.69 10.17 15.58
C GLU A 78 -4.32 9.68 16.07
N GLY A 79 -4.26 8.77 17.04
CA GLY A 79 -3.01 8.30 17.64
C GLY A 79 -2.48 6.98 17.05
N LEU A 80 -3.30 5.96 16.92
CA LEU A 80 -2.86 4.60 16.57
C LEU A 80 -2.92 4.31 15.08
N ILE A 81 -3.91 4.80 14.36
CA ILE A 81 -3.90 4.73 12.89
C ILE A 81 -2.81 5.63 12.32
N SER A 82 -2.54 6.79 12.93
CA SER A 82 -1.39 7.59 12.54
C SER A 82 -0.05 6.94 12.93
N GLN A 83 0.00 6.09 13.98
CA GLN A 83 1.18 5.27 14.27
C GLN A 83 1.27 4.02 13.42
N ALA A 84 0.18 3.30 13.18
CA ALA A 84 0.16 2.18 12.23
C ALA A 84 0.33 2.66 10.77
N LEU A 85 -0.22 3.83 10.42
CA LEU A 85 0.03 4.51 9.15
C LEU A 85 1.37 5.27 9.13
N ALA A 86 1.97 5.62 10.28
CA ALA A 86 3.30 6.20 10.35
C ALA A 86 4.39 5.13 10.47
N LEU A 87 4.07 3.94 10.94
CA LEU A 87 4.88 2.72 10.85
C LEU A 87 4.60 1.98 9.53
N GLY A 88 3.36 1.90 9.09
CA GLY A 88 2.97 1.67 7.70
C GLY A 88 3.06 2.98 6.94
N LYS A 89 4.23 3.62 7.01
CA LYS A 89 4.59 4.76 6.15
C LYS A 89 4.07 4.46 4.77
N THR A 90 3.36 5.40 4.21
CA THR A 90 2.74 5.32 2.90
C THR A 90 3.54 4.43 1.94
N PRO A 91 2.92 3.78 0.95
CA PRO A 91 3.63 3.07 -0.12
C PRO A 91 4.82 3.85 -0.70
N PHE A 92 4.98 5.08 -0.32
CA PHE A 92 5.99 6.06 -0.69
C PHE A 92 7.33 5.89 0.04
N ASP A 93 7.34 5.54 1.32
CA ASP A 93 8.59 5.22 2.03
C ASP A 93 9.17 3.87 1.58
N LEU A 94 8.32 3.01 0.99
CA LEU A 94 8.72 1.80 0.28
C LEU A 94 9.55 2.11 -0.99
N LEU A 95 9.54 3.35 -1.46
CA LEU A 95 10.32 3.83 -2.60
C LEU A 95 11.63 4.51 -2.20
N ARG A 96 11.93 4.65 -0.91
CA ARG A 96 13.21 5.19 -0.42
C ARG A 96 14.31 4.14 -0.53
N GLY A 97 15.18 4.33 -1.47
CA GLY A 97 16.38 3.53 -1.74
C GLY A 97 16.72 3.59 -3.21
N SER A 98 18.00 3.49 -3.53
CA SER A 98 18.50 3.50 -4.91
C SER A 98 18.20 2.21 -5.65
N GLY A 99 18.04 1.07 -4.95
CA GLY A 99 17.82 -0.27 -5.52
C GLY A 99 16.54 -0.96 -5.07
N GLY A 100 16.15 -1.99 -5.79
CA GLY A 100 15.01 -2.85 -5.44
C GLY A 100 15.29 -3.67 -4.19
N GLU A 101 16.51 -4.19 -4.06
CA GLU A 101 17.00 -4.97 -2.92
C GLU A 101 16.95 -4.16 -1.62
N GLU A 102 17.42 -2.90 -1.68
CA GLU A 102 17.38 -1.98 -0.54
C GLU A 102 15.93 -1.75 -0.05
N LYS A 103 14.97 -1.63 -0.97
CA LYS A 103 13.54 -1.47 -0.64
C LYS A 103 12.99 -2.70 0.08
N VAL A 104 13.30 -3.89 -0.43
CA VAL A 104 12.85 -5.15 0.19
C VAL A 104 13.44 -5.30 1.58
N LEU A 105 14.72 -4.98 1.77
CA LEU A 105 15.37 -5.01 3.09
C LEU A 105 14.73 -4.00 4.06
N LYS A 106 14.44 -2.78 3.61
CA LYS A 106 13.76 -1.78 4.44
C LYS A 106 12.37 -2.25 4.84
N ASN A 107 11.60 -2.82 3.91
CA ASN A 107 10.29 -3.41 4.20
C ASN A 107 10.38 -4.54 5.23
N ALA A 108 11.41 -5.39 5.16
CA ALA A 108 11.62 -6.45 6.14
C ALA A 108 11.91 -5.89 7.54
N LYS A 109 12.70 -4.82 7.64
CA LYS A 109 12.94 -4.16 8.95
C LYS A 109 11.67 -3.52 9.50
N ASP A 110 10.87 -2.89 8.65
CA ASP A 110 9.60 -2.29 9.04
C ASP A 110 8.60 -3.39 9.48
N ALA A 111 8.53 -4.51 8.74
CA ALA A 111 7.73 -5.66 9.13
C ALA A 111 8.15 -6.20 10.51
N ALA A 112 9.45 -6.37 10.77
CA ALA A 112 9.93 -6.82 12.09
C ALA A 112 9.49 -5.86 13.23
N GLY A 113 9.53 -4.54 12.97
CA GLY A 113 9.04 -3.53 13.93
C GLY A 113 7.53 -3.64 14.17
N THR A 114 6.77 -3.92 13.14
CA THR A 114 5.32 -4.11 13.18
C THR A 114 4.96 -5.37 13.97
N GLU A 115 5.59 -6.51 13.66
CA GLU A 115 5.36 -7.76 14.41
C GLU A 115 5.68 -7.60 15.91
N ALA A 116 6.76 -6.88 16.25
CA ALA A 116 7.09 -6.61 17.64
C ALA A 116 6.00 -5.77 18.35
N LEU A 117 5.39 -4.81 17.64
CA LEU A 117 4.26 -4.03 18.17
C LEU A 117 3.01 -4.91 18.36
N GLU A 118 2.70 -5.78 17.40
CA GLU A 118 1.58 -6.72 17.50
C GLU A 118 1.76 -7.68 18.69
N ILE A 119 2.96 -8.24 18.87
CA ILE A 119 3.29 -9.07 20.03
C ILE A 119 3.03 -8.31 21.34
N ALA A 120 3.46 -7.05 21.44
CA ALA A 120 3.23 -6.23 22.61
C ALA A 120 1.74 -5.94 22.83
N THR A 121 0.99 -5.64 21.77
CA THR A 121 -0.45 -5.38 21.79
C THR A 121 -1.21 -6.60 22.31
N TYR A 122 -0.96 -7.78 21.76
CA TYR A 122 -1.62 -9.01 22.19
C TYR A 122 -1.14 -9.51 23.55
N THR A 123 0.11 -9.24 23.94
CA THR A 123 0.58 -9.49 25.32
C THR A 123 -0.20 -8.64 26.32
N ALA A 124 -0.42 -7.37 26.02
CA ALA A 124 -1.18 -6.48 26.89
C ALA A 124 -2.66 -6.88 26.97
N LEU A 125 -3.28 -7.23 25.83
CA LEU A 125 -4.67 -7.70 25.76
C LEU A 125 -4.86 -9.02 26.51
N GLU A 126 -3.97 -10.00 26.33
CA GLU A 126 -3.96 -11.27 27.06
C GLU A 126 -3.94 -11.02 28.56
N ARG A 127 -2.97 -10.23 29.03
CA ARG A 127 -2.83 -9.94 30.43
C ARG A 127 -4.01 -9.18 31.03
N LEU A 128 -4.56 -8.21 30.29
CA LEU A 128 -5.77 -7.51 30.71
C LEU A 128 -6.93 -8.49 30.87
N ALA A 129 -7.18 -9.33 29.87
CA ALA A 129 -8.27 -10.28 29.83
C ALA A 129 -8.17 -11.29 31.00
N GLU A 130 -6.98 -11.82 31.27
CA GLU A 130 -6.72 -12.69 32.45
C GLU A 130 -7.08 -11.99 33.77
N ARG A 131 -6.63 -10.74 33.92
CA ARG A 131 -6.85 -9.98 35.16
C ARG A 131 -8.31 -9.67 35.45
N VAL A 132 -9.14 -9.58 34.41
CA VAL A 132 -10.58 -9.34 34.56
C VAL A 132 -11.41 -10.61 34.45
N GLY A 133 -10.79 -11.78 34.26
CA GLY A 133 -11.45 -13.09 34.23
C GLY A 133 -12.04 -13.44 32.84
N ASP A 134 -11.74 -12.69 31.79
CA ASP A 134 -12.18 -12.98 30.42
C ASP A 134 -11.24 -13.99 29.73
N GLN A 135 -11.42 -15.25 30.07
CA GLN A 135 -10.58 -16.35 29.56
C GLN A 135 -10.71 -16.57 28.05
N GLN A 136 -11.81 -16.15 27.44
CA GLN A 136 -12.00 -16.30 25.99
C GLN A 136 -11.13 -15.30 25.24
N THR A 137 -11.18 -14.02 25.64
CA THR A 137 -10.29 -12.99 25.08
C THR A 137 -8.83 -13.29 25.36
N ALA A 138 -8.48 -13.79 26.55
CA ALA A 138 -7.10 -14.16 26.88
C ALA A 138 -6.56 -15.25 25.92
N ARG A 139 -7.33 -16.32 25.69
CA ARG A 139 -6.94 -17.38 24.75
C ARG A 139 -6.85 -16.89 23.30
N LEU A 140 -7.77 -16.00 22.88
CA LEU A 140 -7.71 -15.39 21.56
C LEU A 140 -6.40 -14.60 21.38
N ALA A 141 -6.10 -13.72 22.33
CA ALA A 141 -4.90 -12.89 22.31
C ALA A 141 -3.62 -13.74 22.31
N ALA A 142 -3.53 -14.76 23.18
CA ALA A 142 -2.39 -15.67 23.22
C ALA A 142 -2.18 -16.42 21.88
N SER A 143 -3.28 -16.84 21.25
CA SER A 143 -3.21 -17.52 19.95
C SER A 143 -2.69 -16.61 18.83
N ILE A 144 -3.17 -15.38 18.76
CA ILE A 144 -2.72 -14.41 17.75
C ILE A 144 -1.26 -14.03 18.02
N ARG A 145 -0.92 -13.66 19.27
CA ARG A 145 0.47 -13.37 19.64
C ARG A 145 1.45 -14.45 19.21
N GLY A 146 1.08 -15.73 19.37
CA GLY A 146 1.92 -16.83 18.89
C GLY A 146 2.07 -16.89 17.36
N ASP A 147 1.12 -16.37 16.58
CA ASP A 147 1.28 -16.24 15.14
C ASP A 147 2.26 -15.11 14.80
N GLU A 148 2.19 -13.96 15.50
CA GLU A 148 3.08 -12.82 15.30
C GLU A 148 4.53 -13.14 15.72
N GLU A 149 4.74 -13.85 16.82
CA GLU A 149 6.05 -14.35 17.23
C GLU A 149 6.71 -15.22 16.15
N ARG A 150 5.93 -16.09 15.50
CA ARG A 150 6.42 -16.92 14.39
C ARG A 150 6.76 -16.10 13.15
N MET A 151 5.98 -15.07 12.87
CA MET A 151 6.26 -14.18 11.74
C MET A 151 7.48 -13.32 11.99
N LEU A 152 7.61 -12.70 13.17
CA LEU A 152 8.82 -11.96 13.56
C LEU A 152 10.06 -12.81 13.39
N ASP A 153 10.05 -14.03 13.91
CA ASP A 153 11.16 -14.98 13.80
C ASP A 153 11.49 -15.33 12.33
N ARG A 154 10.46 -15.45 11.50
CA ARG A 154 10.64 -15.66 10.04
C ARG A 154 11.28 -14.46 9.38
N VAL A 155 10.78 -13.25 9.63
CA VAL A 155 11.34 -12.00 9.07
C VAL A 155 12.80 -11.83 9.49
N MET A 156 13.11 -12.06 10.78
CA MET A 156 14.47 -11.96 11.29
C MET A 156 15.44 -12.92 10.61
N ARG A 157 15.00 -14.10 10.21
CA ARG A 157 15.82 -15.04 9.42
C ARG A 157 16.03 -14.62 7.97
N GLU A 158 15.13 -13.83 7.41
CA GLU A 158 15.29 -13.33 6.03
C GLU A 158 16.19 -12.09 5.94
N ILE A 159 16.27 -11.25 6.99
CA ILE A 159 17.06 -10.01 7.00
C ILE A 159 18.53 -10.22 6.56
N PRO A 160 19.28 -11.22 7.06
CA PRO A 160 20.64 -11.44 6.57
C PRO A 160 20.72 -11.70 5.07
N LYS A 161 19.86 -12.54 4.51
CA LYS A 161 19.81 -12.85 3.07
C LYS A 161 19.46 -11.61 2.24
N LEU A 162 18.53 -10.79 2.73
CA LEU A 162 18.15 -9.53 2.07
C LEU A 162 19.28 -8.51 2.14
N THR A 163 20.07 -8.51 3.22
CA THR A 163 21.27 -7.68 3.35
C THR A 163 22.34 -8.11 2.37
N ASP A 164 22.58 -9.42 2.23
CA ASP A 164 23.52 -9.96 1.26
C ASP A 164 23.12 -9.57 -0.19
N ALA A 165 21.81 -9.58 -0.49
CA ALA A 165 21.32 -9.13 -1.78
C ALA A 165 21.61 -7.64 -2.03
N VAL A 166 21.46 -6.78 -1.01
CA VAL A 166 21.82 -5.35 -1.11
C VAL A 166 23.33 -5.19 -1.35
N VAL A 167 24.19 -5.92 -0.64
CA VAL A 167 25.62 -5.90 -0.87
C VAL A 167 25.95 -6.35 -2.30
N GLY A 168 25.35 -7.44 -2.76
CA GLY A 168 25.50 -7.91 -4.14
C GLY A 168 25.14 -6.84 -5.16
N ALA A 169 24.05 -6.11 -4.94
CA ALA A 169 23.57 -5.09 -5.86
C ALA A 169 24.42 -3.79 -5.82
N ASP A 170 24.61 -3.23 -4.62
CA ASP A 170 25.13 -1.88 -4.47
C ASP A 170 26.69 -1.83 -4.37
N VAL A 171 27.32 -2.93 -3.94
CA VAL A 171 28.77 -3.02 -3.75
C VAL A 171 29.45 -3.82 -4.85
N GLU A 172 28.85 -4.96 -5.24
CA GLU A 172 29.43 -5.89 -6.21
C GLU A 172 28.90 -5.69 -7.65
N GLY A 173 27.85 -4.88 -7.82
CA GLY A 173 27.23 -4.62 -9.13
C GLY A 173 26.40 -5.79 -9.67
N ASN A 174 26.04 -6.76 -8.84
CA ASN A 174 25.31 -7.98 -9.18
C ASN A 174 23.86 -7.94 -8.67
N GLY A 175 23.07 -6.91 -9.05
CA GLY A 175 21.69 -6.77 -8.63
C GLY A 175 20.82 -7.97 -9.02
N SER A 176 20.03 -8.46 -8.06
CA SER A 176 19.16 -9.64 -8.20
C SER A 176 17.66 -9.28 -8.25
N TYR A 177 17.32 -8.03 -7.95
CA TYR A 177 15.94 -7.58 -7.93
C TYR A 177 15.33 -7.56 -9.34
N ASP A 178 14.30 -8.36 -9.51
CA ASP A 178 13.55 -8.46 -10.77
C ASP A 178 12.13 -7.94 -10.57
N VAL A 179 11.87 -6.72 -11.01
CA VAL A 179 10.54 -6.10 -10.94
C VAL A 179 9.46 -6.95 -11.61
N THR A 180 9.82 -7.76 -12.59
CA THR A 180 8.86 -8.63 -13.30
C THR A 180 8.43 -9.85 -12.48
N LYS A 181 9.09 -10.12 -11.36
CA LYS A 181 8.78 -11.21 -10.43
C LYS A 181 8.10 -10.75 -9.14
N THR A 182 7.79 -9.45 -9.02
CA THR A 182 7.09 -8.90 -7.85
C THR A 182 5.61 -9.28 -7.82
N GLY A 183 4.98 -9.15 -6.65
CA GLY A 183 3.55 -9.41 -6.50
C GLY A 183 2.68 -8.52 -7.37
N ALA A 184 3.05 -7.27 -7.54
CA ALA A 184 2.35 -6.37 -8.44
C ALA A 184 2.51 -6.79 -9.92
N ALA A 185 3.66 -7.33 -10.32
CA ALA A 185 3.84 -7.88 -11.65
C ALA A 185 2.99 -9.15 -11.88
N ASP A 186 2.81 -9.95 -10.84
CA ASP A 186 1.92 -11.12 -10.89
C ASP A 186 0.47 -10.70 -11.02
N ALA A 187 0.00 -9.78 -10.17
CA ALA A 187 -1.36 -9.21 -10.24
C ALA A 187 -1.64 -8.55 -11.61
N ALA A 188 -0.65 -7.82 -12.16
CA ALA A 188 -0.76 -7.23 -13.49
C ALA A 188 -0.87 -8.27 -14.61
N ARG A 189 -0.15 -9.41 -14.51
CA ARG A 189 -0.28 -10.52 -15.48
C ARG A 189 -1.63 -11.23 -15.37
N GLU A 190 -2.09 -11.45 -14.16
CA GLU A 190 -3.40 -12.07 -13.90
C GLU A 190 -4.52 -11.17 -14.47
N ALA A 191 -4.51 -9.88 -14.13
CA ALA A 191 -5.45 -8.90 -14.70
C ALA A 191 -5.37 -8.84 -16.24
N ALA A 192 -4.17 -8.90 -16.83
CA ALA A 192 -4.00 -8.93 -18.28
C ALA A 192 -4.53 -10.24 -18.89
N GLY A 193 -4.41 -11.36 -18.18
CA GLY A 193 -4.99 -12.65 -18.55
C GLY A 193 -6.52 -12.59 -18.55
N GLU A 194 -7.10 -12.07 -17.48
CA GLU A 194 -8.55 -11.87 -17.34
C GLU A 194 -9.08 -10.88 -18.39
N VAL A 195 -8.35 -9.77 -18.65
CA VAL A 195 -8.68 -8.81 -19.70
C VAL A 195 -8.66 -9.47 -21.07
N LYS A 196 -7.68 -10.35 -21.38
CA LYS A 196 -7.66 -11.12 -22.63
C LYS A 196 -8.85 -12.08 -22.75
N GLN A 197 -9.24 -12.68 -21.65
CA GLN A 197 -10.39 -13.58 -21.59
C GLN A 197 -11.73 -12.80 -21.68
N ALA A 198 -11.83 -11.67 -21.01
CA ALA A 198 -12.99 -10.79 -21.02
C ALA A 198 -13.09 -9.99 -22.34
N ALA A 199 -11.99 -9.61 -22.97
CA ALA A 199 -11.96 -8.96 -24.28
C ALA A 199 -12.49 -9.89 -25.41
N ARG A 200 -12.47 -11.20 -25.18
CA ARG A 200 -13.20 -12.17 -26.04
C ARG A 200 -14.72 -12.12 -25.79
N LYS A 201 -15.17 -11.56 -24.68
CA LYS A 201 -16.60 -11.47 -24.32
C LYS A 201 -17.16 -10.05 -24.46
N THR A 202 -16.46 -9.00 -24.06
CA THR A 202 -16.82 -7.59 -24.30
C THR A 202 -15.67 -6.63 -23.94
N LYS A 203 -15.35 -5.72 -24.88
CA LYS A 203 -14.28 -4.70 -24.75
C LYS A 203 -14.44 -3.74 -23.54
N ALA A 204 -15.65 -3.59 -23.05
CA ALA A 204 -15.97 -2.73 -21.91
C ALA A 204 -15.66 -3.39 -20.55
N GLN A 205 -15.80 -4.71 -20.43
CA GLN A 205 -15.59 -5.46 -19.22
C GLN A 205 -14.09 -5.61 -18.90
N GLY A 206 -13.25 -5.79 -19.94
CA GLY A 206 -11.80 -5.83 -19.81
C GLY A 206 -11.19 -4.55 -19.25
N LYS A 207 -11.72 -3.38 -19.63
CA LYS A 207 -11.30 -2.08 -19.07
C LYS A 207 -11.65 -1.94 -17.59
N ARG A 208 -12.78 -2.48 -17.15
CA ARG A 208 -13.21 -2.45 -15.74
C ARG A 208 -12.31 -3.30 -14.84
N THR A 209 -11.98 -4.52 -15.28
CA THR A 209 -11.13 -5.44 -14.51
C THR A 209 -9.71 -4.89 -14.34
N ALA A 210 -9.11 -4.37 -15.42
CA ALA A 210 -7.80 -3.71 -15.35
C ALA A 210 -7.81 -2.51 -14.40
N ARG A 211 -8.86 -1.69 -14.45
CA ARG A 211 -9.04 -0.55 -13.57
C ARG A 211 -9.17 -0.99 -12.10
N GLN A 212 -9.82 -2.11 -11.84
CA GLN A 212 -10.01 -2.66 -10.50
C GLN A 212 -8.70 -3.21 -9.92
N ALA A 213 -7.90 -3.90 -10.73
CA ALA A 213 -6.58 -4.36 -10.33
C ALA A 213 -5.63 -3.22 -9.96
N ARG A 214 -5.74 -2.06 -10.61
CA ARG A 214 -4.92 -0.86 -10.34
C ARG A 214 -5.28 -0.15 -9.03
N LYS A 215 -6.39 -0.51 -8.38
CA LYS A 215 -6.71 -0.04 -7.03
C LYS A 215 -5.87 -0.72 -5.94
N VAL A 216 -5.17 -1.80 -6.27
CA VAL A 216 -4.19 -2.41 -5.36
C VAL A 216 -2.92 -1.55 -5.34
N PRO A 217 -2.42 -1.17 -4.15
CA PRO A 217 -1.23 -0.33 -4.02
C PRO A 217 -0.04 -0.89 -4.81
N GLY A 218 0.62 -0.03 -5.58
CA GLY A 218 1.81 -0.40 -6.37
C GLY A 218 1.55 -1.09 -7.71
N VAL A 219 0.37 -1.64 -7.97
CA VAL A 219 0.07 -2.35 -9.25
C VAL A 219 0.22 -1.41 -10.45
N ALA A 220 -0.27 -0.18 -10.36
CA ALA A 220 -0.15 0.80 -11.43
C ALA A 220 1.31 1.12 -11.78
N GLN A 221 2.17 1.32 -10.77
CA GLN A 221 3.58 1.61 -10.97
C GLN A 221 4.32 0.43 -11.61
N VAL A 222 4.09 -0.79 -11.12
CA VAL A 222 4.74 -1.99 -11.67
C VAL A 222 4.23 -2.31 -13.05
N GLU A 223 2.94 -2.18 -13.31
CA GLU A 223 2.39 -2.30 -14.66
C GLU A 223 3.09 -1.33 -15.63
N GLY A 224 3.28 -0.08 -15.21
CA GLY A 224 3.99 0.93 -15.98
C GLY A 224 5.46 0.54 -16.20
N GLN A 225 6.17 0.08 -15.17
CA GLN A 225 7.57 -0.34 -15.28
C GLN A 225 7.74 -1.54 -16.21
N VAL A 226 6.91 -2.57 -16.10
CA VAL A 226 6.93 -3.74 -16.99
C VAL A 226 6.65 -3.34 -18.43
N LYS A 227 5.64 -2.50 -18.65
CA LYS A 227 5.33 -1.97 -19.99
C LYS A 227 6.45 -1.11 -20.53
N GLY A 228 7.04 -0.24 -19.71
CA GLY A 228 8.17 0.62 -20.10
C GLY A 228 9.45 -0.16 -20.42
N ALA A 229 9.66 -1.30 -19.75
CA ALA A 229 10.80 -2.17 -20.01
C ALA A 229 10.82 -2.74 -21.45
N VAL A 230 9.66 -2.87 -22.08
CA VAL A 230 9.50 -3.38 -23.47
C VAL A 230 8.91 -2.35 -24.42
N ALA A 231 8.69 -1.11 -23.96
CA ALA A 231 8.09 -0.05 -24.77
C ALA A 231 9.04 0.47 -25.82
N SER A 232 8.50 0.79 -26.99
CA SER A 232 9.09 1.68 -27.97
C SER A 232 8.71 3.14 -27.65
N GLU A 233 9.37 4.10 -28.29
CA GLU A 233 9.02 5.52 -28.14
C GLU A 233 7.56 5.82 -28.49
N GLN A 234 7.01 5.12 -29.47
CA GLN A 234 5.61 5.29 -29.94
C GLN A 234 4.58 4.85 -28.90
N ASP A 235 4.99 4.02 -27.93
CA ASP A 235 4.12 3.53 -26.86
C ASP A 235 4.03 4.50 -25.68
N LEU A 236 4.86 5.56 -25.65
CA LEU A 236 4.90 6.53 -24.55
C LEU A 236 3.74 7.53 -24.64
N ALA A 237 3.28 8.00 -23.47
CA ALA A 237 2.23 9.00 -23.38
C ALA A 237 2.67 10.39 -23.88
N ILE A 238 3.97 10.63 -24.00
CA ILE A 238 4.55 11.84 -24.57
C ILE A 238 5.04 11.53 -26.01
N PRO A 239 4.38 12.05 -27.06
CA PRO A 239 4.82 11.83 -28.43
C PRO A 239 6.22 12.43 -28.71
N ARG A 240 7.00 11.75 -29.52
CA ARG A 240 8.37 12.18 -29.91
C ARG A 240 9.29 12.41 -28.69
N PHE A 241 9.14 11.57 -27.66
CA PHE A 241 9.82 11.69 -26.39
C PHE A 241 11.35 11.82 -26.53
N GLY A 242 11.95 11.02 -27.42
CA GLY A 242 13.39 11.01 -27.65
C GLY A 242 13.95 12.29 -28.27
N SER A 243 13.11 13.07 -28.97
CA SER A 243 13.50 14.33 -29.61
C SER A 243 13.26 15.58 -28.74
N LEU A 244 12.57 15.42 -27.59
CA LEU A 244 12.28 16.51 -26.68
C LEU A 244 13.45 16.75 -25.73
N THR A 245 13.62 18.01 -25.33
CA THR A 245 14.54 18.40 -24.26
C THR A 245 14.02 17.93 -22.91
N ALA A 246 14.88 17.85 -21.90
CA ALA A 246 14.48 17.49 -20.55
C ALA A 246 13.44 18.47 -19.97
N GLU A 247 13.52 19.75 -20.32
CA GLU A 247 12.58 20.80 -19.87
C GLU A 247 11.20 20.57 -20.48
N GLU A 248 11.11 20.35 -21.81
CA GLU A 248 9.84 20.08 -22.50
C GLU A 248 9.16 18.80 -21.98
N ILE A 249 9.95 17.79 -21.60
CA ILE A 249 9.43 16.57 -20.99
C ILE A 249 8.90 16.87 -19.58
N ASN A 250 9.67 17.56 -18.74
CA ASN A 250 9.32 17.87 -17.35
C ASN A 250 8.00 18.65 -17.22
N GLU A 251 7.72 19.55 -18.17
CA GLU A 251 6.44 20.28 -18.24
C GLU A 251 5.24 19.34 -18.47
N LYS A 252 5.43 18.25 -19.19
CA LYS A 252 4.38 17.30 -19.55
C LYS A 252 4.15 16.22 -18.49
N LEU A 253 5.15 15.95 -17.64
CA LEU A 253 5.10 14.84 -16.68
C LEU A 253 3.99 14.99 -15.64
N SER A 254 3.69 16.21 -15.16
CA SER A 254 2.70 16.44 -14.11
C SER A 254 1.27 16.04 -14.49
N GLY A 255 0.95 16.06 -15.79
CA GLY A 255 -0.36 15.65 -16.31
C GLY A 255 -0.54 14.13 -16.49
N LEU A 256 0.51 13.34 -16.30
CA LEU A 256 0.50 11.91 -16.58
C LEU A 256 -0.03 11.09 -15.40
N SER A 257 -0.51 9.89 -15.71
CA SER A 257 -0.89 8.90 -14.71
C SER A 257 0.34 8.26 -14.07
N GLN A 258 0.17 7.67 -12.87
CA GLN A 258 1.24 6.92 -12.21
C GLN A 258 1.80 5.78 -13.06
N ILE A 259 0.94 5.16 -13.89
CA ILE A 259 1.36 4.14 -14.88
C ILE A 259 2.26 4.76 -15.95
N ASP A 260 1.86 5.89 -16.51
CA ASP A 260 2.63 6.52 -17.60
C ASP A 260 3.96 7.07 -17.07
N LEU A 261 3.96 7.64 -15.85
CA LEU A 261 5.18 8.06 -15.16
C LEU A 261 6.14 6.88 -14.95
N ALA A 262 5.62 5.75 -14.45
CA ALA A 262 6.44 4.54 -14.25
C ALA A 262 6.93 3.94 -15.57
N LYS A 263 6.12 4.01 -16.61
CA LYS A 263 6.47 3.54 -17.96
C LYS A 263 7.61 4.39 -18.56
N ILE A 264 7.50 5.71 -18.43
CA ILE A 264 8.52 6.65 -18.91
C ILE A 264 9.81 6.49 -18.07
N ASP A 265 9.74 6.34 -16.75
CA ASP A 265 10.90 6.07 -15.91
C ASP A 265 11.70 4.86 -16.39
N SER A 266 10.99 3.74 -16.63
CA SER A 266 11.63 2.51 -17.09
C SER A 266 12.23 2.66 -18.49
N TYR A 267 11.54 3.36 -19.40
CA TYR A 267 12.03 3.64 -20.74
C TYR A 267 13.25 4.58 -20.71
N GLU A 268 13.18 5.68 -19.94
CA GLU A 268 14.24 6.67 -19.86
C GLU A 268 15.55 6.09 -19.33
N ARG A 269 15.48 5.23 -18.29
CA ARG A 269 16.64 4.53 -17.72
C ARG A 269 17.38 3.64 -18.74
N LYS A 270 16.66 3.10 -19.70
CA LYS A 270 17.21 2.22 -20.75
C LYS A 270 17.78 2.97 -21.94
N ASN A 271 17.35 4.21 -22.14
CA ASN A 271 17.67 4.98 -23.32
C ASN A 271 18.60 6.17 -23.01
N GLN A 272 18.06 7.34 -22.76
CA GLN A 272 18.86 8.54 -22.60
C GLN A 272 19.33 8.77 -21.15
N ASN A 273 18.68 8.14 -20.18
CA ASN A 273 19.01 8.17 -18.74
C ASN A 273 19.21 9.60 -18.19
N ARG A 274 18.37 10.55 -18.62
CA ARG A 274 18.47 11.96 -18.23
C ARG A 274 18.09 12.13 -16.76
N SER A 275 19.06 12.45 -15.90
CA SER A 275 18.90 12.56 -14.46
C SER A 275 17.80 13.57 -14.04
N THR A 276 17.66 14.69 -14.76
CA THR A 276 16.66 15.72 -14.49
C THR A 276 15.24 15.19 -14.74
N VAL A 277 15.04 14.41 -15.81
CA VAL A 277 13.75 13.75 -16.10
C VAL A 277 13.43 12.71 -15.04
N LEU A 278 14.38 11.83 -14.71
CA LEU A 278 14.22 10.80 -13.70
C LEU A 278 13.94 11.39 -12.31
N SER A 279 14.64 12.47 -11.93
CA SER A 279 14.38 13.18 -10.67
C SER A 279 12.99 13.78 -10.62
N ARG A 280 12.53 14.38 -11.73
CA ARG A 280 11.17 14.91 -11.82
C ARG A 280 10.12 13.83 -11.74
N ILE A 281 10.31 12.71 -12.44
CA ILE A 281 9.41 11.55 -12.34
C ILE A 281 9.36 11.05 -10.89
N SER A 282 10.52 10.93 -10.23
CA SER A 282 10.61 10.50 -8.83
C SER A 282 9.80 11.41 -7.91
N SER A 283 9.80 12.73 -8.13
CA SER A 283 9.04 13.69 -7.34
C SER A 283 7.52 13.62 -7.57
N LEU A 284 7.08 13.10 -8.72
CA LEU A 284 5.67 12.95 -9.09
C LEU A 284 5.12 11.56 -8.79
N ARG A 285 5.99 10.56 -8.54
CA ARG A 285 5.55 9.20 -8.25
C ARG A 285 5.17 9.04 -6.78
N GLY A 286 4.05 8.41 -6.54
CA GLY A 286 3.78 7.71 -5.30
C GLY A 286 2.97 8.39 -4.23
N SER A 287 2.46 9.59 -4.37
CA SER A 287 1.64 10.22 -3.32
C SER A 287 0.15 10.32 -3.65
N GLU A 288 -0.40 9.28 -4.30
CA GLU A 288 -1.85 9.25 -4.49
C GLU A 288 -2.57 9.39 -3.14
N PRO A 289 -3.64 10.19 -3.05
CA PRO A 289 -4.44 10.33 -1.83
C PRO A 289 -4.99 9.00 -1.29
N TRP A 290 -5.24 8.05 -2.21
CA TRP A 290 -5.53 6.64 -1.93
C TRP A 290 -5.18 5.78 -3.17
N PRO A 291 -4.98 4.49 -3.03
CA PRO A 291 -4.64 3.60 -4.14
C PRO A 291 -5.68 3.65 -5.28
N GLY A 292 -5.20 3.83 -6.51
CA GLY A 292 -6.04 3.93 -7.70
C GLY A 292 -6.74 5.27 -7.89
N TYR A 293 -6.34 6.30 -7.16
CA TYR A 293 -6.86 7.66 -7.31
C TYR A 293 -6.78 8.16 -8.75
N ASP A 294 -5.65 7.94 -9.41
CA ASP A 294 -5.41 8.38 -10.79
C ASP A 294 -6.32 7.74 -11.86
N GLU A 295 -6.93 6.61 -11.52
CA GLU A 295 -7.91 5.91 -12.37
C GLU A 295 -9.32 6.48 -12.25
N LEU A 296 -9.55 7.36 -11.26
CA LEU A 296 -10.85 7.94 -10.99
C LEU A 296 -11.11 9.18 -11.84
N THR A 297 -12.34 9.30 -12.31
CA THR A 297 -12.86 10.53 -12.93
C THR A 297 -13.05 11.61 -11.87
N ALA A 298 -13.13 12.86 -12.29
CA ALA A 298 -13.40 13.98 -11.38
C ALA A 298 -14.72 13.77 -10.58
N SER A 299 -15.75 13.23 -11.21
CA SER A 299 -17.04 12.95 -10.56
C SER A 299 -16.94 11.85 -9.49
N GLU A 300 -16.15 10.80 -9.74
CA GLU A 300 -15.92 9.74 -8.75
C GLU A 300 -15.12 10.25 -7.54
N ILE A 301 -14.12 11.10 -7.78
CA ILE A 301 -13.36 11.75 -6.69
C ILE A 301 -14.26 12.67 -5.88
N GLN A 302 -15.10 13.45 -6.54
CA GLN A 302 -16.06 14.33 -5.85
C GLN A 302 -17.03 13.55 -4.96
N ALA A 303 -17.52 12.38 -5.42
CA ALA A 303 -18.36 11.51 -4.61
C ALA A 303 -17.66 11.01 -3.36
N VAL A 304 -16.39 10.55 -3.50
CA VAL A 304 -15.57 10.09 -2.36
C VAL A 304 -15.26 11.24 -1.39
N LEU A 305 -15.03 12.46 -1.90
CA LEU A 305 -14.81 13.63 -1.05
C LEU A 305 -16.05 14.00 -0.24
N GLY A 306 -17.25 13.85 -0.81
CA GLY A 306 -18.52 14.13 -0.11
C GLY A 306 -18.81 13.20 1.07
N GLU A 307 -18.17 12.03 1.11
CA GLU A 307 -18.27 11.02 2.17
C GLU A 307 -17.03 11.03 3.11
N GLY A 308 -16.02 11.84 2.81
CA GLY A 308 -14.74 11.86 3.48
C GLY A 308 -14.59 12.94 4.56
N ASP A 309 -13.45 12.93 5.21
CA ASP A 309 -13.03 13.94 6.19
C ASP A 309 -12.24 15.09 5.54
N ASP A 310 -12.03 16.15 6.33
CA ASP A 310 -11.27 17.33 5.95
C ASP A 310 -9.80 17.02 5.58
N GLN A 311 -9.17 16.04 6.24
CA GLN A 311 -7.80 15.64 5.93
C GLN A 311 -7.69 15.02 4.53
N ARG A 312 -8.64 14.18 4.15
CA ARG A 312 -8.70 13.60 2.80
C ARG A 312 -8.85 14.66 1.72
N ALA A 313 -9.69 15.68 1.97
CA ALA A 313 -9.85 16.79 1.06
C ALA A 313 -8.56 17.61 0.90
N LYS A 314 -7.82 17.84 1.98
CA LYS A 314 -6.49 18.51 1.97
C LYS A 314 -5.46 17.70 1.18
N ASP A 315 -5.43 16.38 1.35
CA ASP A 315 -4.49 15.50 0.64
C ASP A 315 -4.81 15.47 -0.87
N VAL A 316 -6.09 15.41 -1.23
CA VAL A 316 -6.52 15.53 -2.64
C VAL A 316 -6.12 16.86 -3.23
N ALA A 317 -6.36 17.98 -2.53
CA ALA A 317 -6.00 19.30 -3.03
C ALA A 317 -4.48 19.44 -3.23
N ARG A 318 -3.69 18.91 -2.29
CA ARG A 318 -2.22 18.89 -2.38
C ARG A 318 -1.74 18.10 -3.58
N PHE A 319 -2.28 16.90 -3.77
CA PHE A 319 -1.93 16.03 -4.88
C PHE A 319 -2.30 16.66 -6.23
N GLU A 320 -3.52 17.14 -6.38
CA GLU A 320 -3.99 17.75 -7.63
C GLU A 320 -3.15 18.95 -8.07
N ARG A 321 -2.77 19.83 -7.13
CA ARG A 321 -1.94 21.00 -7.45
C ARG A 321 -0.57 20.67 -8.03
N THR A 322 -0.03 19.50 -7.69
CA THR A 322 1.29 19.06 -8.19
C THR A 322 1.19 18.11 -9.39
N HIS A 323 0.01 17.59 -9.69
CA HIS A 323 -0.25 16.60 -10.74
C HIS A 323 -1.22 17.13 -11.80
N LYS A 324 -2.37 16.49 -11.94
CA LYS A 324 -3.33 16.77 -13.02
C LYS A 324 -4.02 18.12 -12.93
N ASN A 325 -4.00 18.74 -11.77
CA ASN A 325 -4.57 20.06 -11.50
C ASN A 325 -6.02 20.21 -11.99
N ARG A 326 -6.84 19.20 -11.75
CA ARG A 326 -8.24 19.17 -12.21
C ARG A 326 -9.10 20.17 -11.44
N ALA A 327 -9.47 21.27 -12.06
CA ALA A 327 -10.21 22.36 -11.41
C ALA A 327 -11.49 21.91 -10.68
N GLY A 328 -12.26 20.96 -11.28
CA GLY A 328 -13.45 20.42 -10.64
C GLY A 328 -13.18 19.63 -9.35
N VAL A 329 -12.04 18.96 -9.26
CA VAL A 329 -11.61 18.24 -8.06
C VAL A 329 -11.11 19.21 -7.00
N LEU A 330 -10.30 20.19 -7.38
CA LEU A 330 -9.80 21.24 -6.46
C LEU A 330 -10.96 22.01 -5.83
N ASN A 331 -11.92 22.47 -6.63
CA ASN A 331 -13.11 23.15 -6.14
C ASN A 331 -13.97 22.29 -5.18
N ALA A 332 -14.02 20.97 -5.42
CA ALA A 332 -14.72 20.06 -4.52
C ALA A 332 -13.95 19.91 -3.20
N ALA A 333 -12.65 19.70 -3.26
CA ALA A 333 -11.81 19.59 -2.07
C ALA A 333 -11.84 20.87 -1.21
N GLU A 334 -11.82 22.05 -1.83
CA GLU A 334 -11.94 23.33 -1.14
C GLU A 334 -13.31 23.51 -0.47
N ARG A 335 -14.38 23.05 -1.11
CA ARG A 335 -15.72 23.09 -0.49
C ARG A 335 -15.83 22.17 0.72
N GLU A 336 -15.21 21.00 0.70
CA GLU A 336 -15.25 20.10 1.85
C GLU A 336 -14.42 20.64 3.02
N THR A 337 -13.23 21.20 2.74
CA THR A 337 -12.41 21.84 3.79
C THR A 337 -13.03 23.12 4.37
N ALA A 338 -13.94 23.77 3.66
CA ALA A 338 -14.64 24.97 4.14
C ALA A 338 -15.90 24.66 4.99
N LYS A 339 -16.34 23.39 5.04
CA LYS A 339 -17.48 22.96 5.86
C LYS A 339 -17.07 22.57 7.29
N ALA A 340 -15.77 22.35 7.51
CA ALA A 340 -15.19 21.99 8.81
C ALA A 340 -14.78 23.23 9.60
#